data_cbcc7d3056a560e67efbfd597519f1b3
#
_entry.id   cbcc7d3056a560e67efbfd597519f1b3
#
_cell.length_a   1.000
_cell.length_b   1.000
_cell.length_c   1.000
_cell.angle_alpha   90.00
_cell.angle_beta   90.00
_cell.angle_gamma   90.00
#
_symmetry.space_group_name_H-M   'P 1'
#
loop_
_entity.id
_entity.type
_entity.pdbx_description
1 polymer ?
#
loop_
_entity_poly.entity_id
_entity_poly.type
_entity_poly.pdbx_seq_one_letter_code
_entity_poly.pdbx_strand_id
1 'polypeptide(L)'
;QAHGTGTPQNRTSESRILSETAKAFGISAWPVAALKCYLGHSLGSASGDQVTATLGIWAEGVIPGITTINALADDVCRDNLSFTLQHRAIDPSAQGYAIINSKGFGGNNASATLLSPTATAKMLQARHGSRAWQDWEQRNEAVLATQREYDDDAIAGRVAPTYRFDFGVLGDTDVQHTAQSMRVGEYEIDLDLANPYSDMCS
;
A
#
# COMPACT_ATOMS: atom_id res chain seq x y z
N GLN A 1 3.26 -2.77 -9.24
CA GLN A 1 1.98 -2.04 -9.31
C GLN A 1 2.20 -0.70 -9.97
N ALA A 2 1.63 -0.49 -11.14
CA ALA A 2 1.68 0.79 -11.82
C ALA A 2 0.74 1.79 -11.15
N HIS A 3 1.08 3.08 -11.21
CA HIS A 3 0.12 4.14 -10.91
C HIS A 3 -1.10 4.03 -11.83
N GLY A 4 -0.88 3.77 -13.11
CA GLY A 4 -1.85 3.18 -14.03
C GLY A 4 -3.14 3.97 -14.25
N THR A 5 -3.09 5.31 -14.32
CA THR A 5 -4.28 6.13 -14.61
C THR A 5 -4.74 6.05 -16.09
N GLY A 6 -3.93 5.51 -16.98
CA GLY A 6 -4.25 5.36 -18.40
C GLY A 6 -4.24 6.66 -19.21
N THR A 7 -4.01 7.82 -18.59
CA THR A 7 -3.91 9.08 -19.31
C THR A 7 -2.68 9.08 -20.24
N PRO A 8 -2.73 9.73 -21.43
CA PRO A 8 -1.64 9.68 -22.41
C PRO A 8 -0.26 10.00 -21.80
N GLN A 9 -0.17 11.10 -21.06
CA GLN A 9 1.10 11.52 -20.46
C GLN A 9 1.60 10.50 -19.40
N ASN A 10 0.70 9.93 -18.59
CA ASN A 10 1.10 8.98 -17.56
C ASN A 10 1.52 7.65 -18.18
N ARG A 11 0.72 7.08 -19.09
CA ARG A 11 1.02 5.75 -19.62
C ARG A 11 2.34 5.69 -20.39
N THR A 12 2.69 6.77 -21.12
CA THR A 12 3.96 6.84 -21.85
C THR A 12 5.14 7.02 -20.92
N SER A 13 5.08 7.98 -19.99
CA SER A 13 6.18 8.26 -19.07
C SER A 13 6.40 7.13 -18.07
N GLU A 14 5.32 6.56 -17.51
CA GLU A 14 5.41 5.50 -16.52
C GLU A 14 5.95 4.21 -17.13
N SER A 15 5.39 3.75 -18.26
CA SER A 15 5.84 2.52 -18.89
C SER A 15 7.31 2.60 -19.32
N ARG A 16 7.75 3.77 -19.77
CA ARG A 16 9.16 3.99 -20.12
C ARG A 16 10.08 3.88 -18.90
N ILE A 17 9.71 4.53 -17.79
CA ILE A 17 10.51 4.47 -16.54
C ILE A 17 10.56 3.04 -16.02
N LEU A 18 9.44 2.33 -16.00
CA LEU A 18 9.40 0.92 -15.56
C LEU A 18 10.25 0.02 -16.47
N SER A 19 10.22 0.24 -17.80
CA SER A 19 11.05 -0.49 -18.75
C SER A 19 12.55 -0.25 -18.52
N GLU A 20 12.97 1.00 -18.37
CA GLU A 20 14.38 1.32 -18.09
C GLU A 20 14.82 0.78 -16.72
N THR A 21 13.95 0.79 -15.73
CA THR A 21 14.22 0.16 -14.42
C THR A 21 14.40 -1.34 -14.58
N ALA A 22 13.49 -2.02 -15.27
CA ALA A 22 13.59 -3.45 -15.51
C ALA A 22 14.91 -3.80 -16.22
N LYS A 23 15.27 -3.03 -17.24
CA LYS A 23 16.53 -3.17 -17.98
C LYS A 23 17.75 -3.02 -17.07
N ALA A 24 17.76 -2.00 -16.21
CA ALA A 24 18.87 -1.74 -15.29
C ALA A 24 19.11 -2.89 -14.32
N PHE A 25 18.07 -3.61 -13.95
CA PHE A 25 18.14 -4.79 -13.08
C PHE A 25 18.18 -6.12 -13.84
N GLY A 26 18.31 -6.12 -15.17
CA GLY A 26 18.39 -7.32 -15.99
C GLY A 26 17.08 -8.13 -16.06
N ILE A 27 15.94 -7.48 -15.83
CA ILE A 27 14.62 -8.13 -15.87
C ILE A 27 14.07 -8.00 -17.29
N SER A 28 13.80 -9.13 -17.95
CA SER A 28 13.36 -9.15 -19.36
C SER A 28 11.83 -9.16 -19.56
N ALA A 29 11.05 -9.48 -18.52
CA ALA A 29 9.59 -9.59 -18.61
C ALA A 29 8.94 -9.26 -17.26
N TRP A 30 9.16 -8.05 -16.77
CA TRP A 30 8.65 -7.62 -15.46
C TRP A 30 7.13 -7.51 -15.48
N PRO A 31 6.41 -8.24 -14.64
CA PRO A 31 4.96 -8.15 -14.57
C PRO A 31 4.49 -6.78 -14.10
N VAL A 32 3.53 -6.22 -14.81
CA VAL A 32 2.91 -4.93 -14.47
C VAL A 32 1.42 -5.13 -14.26
N ALA A 33 0.95 -4.86 -13.05
CA ALA A 33 -0.46 -4.82 -12.70
C ALA A 33 -0.96 -3.38 -12.62
N ALA A 34 -2.20 -3.13 -13.03
CA ALA A 34 -2.84 -1.82 -13.05
C ALA A 34 -4.21 -1.90 -12.34
N LEU A 35 -4.19 -1.82 -11.02
CA LEU A 35 -5.36 -2.03 -10.16
C LEU A 35 -6.49 -1.03 -10.39
N LYS A 36 -6.16 0.19 -10.82
CA LYS A 36 -7.16 1.25 -11.05
C LYS A 36 -8.21 0.91 -12.11
N CYS A 37 -7.95 -0.07 -12.97
CA CYS A 37 -8.95 -0.56 -13.91
C CYS A 37 -10.16 -1.21 -13.22
N TYR A 38 -10.02 -1.62 -11.95
CA TYR A 38 -11.08 -2.24 -11.15
C TYR A 38 -11.66 -1.28 -10.10
N LEU A 39 -10.81 -0.53 -9.40
CA LEU A 39 -11.20 0.27 -8.24
C LEU A 39 -11.35 1.76 -8.53
N GLY A 40 -10.90 2.20 -9.70
CA GLY A 40 -10.75 3.63 -9.97
C GLY A 40 -9.56 4.23 -9.20
N HIS A 41 -9.58 5.54 -9.04
CA HIS A 41 -8.51 6.27 -8.37
C HIS A 41 -8.97 6.85 -7.04
N SER A 42 -8.59 6.23 -5.94
CA SER A 42 -8.91 6.64 -4.57
C SER A 42 -8.07 7.81 -4.05
N LEU A 43 -7.36 8.52 -4.95
CA LEU A 43 -6.54 9.69 -4.66
C LEU A 43 -5.43 9.42 -3.62
N GLY A 44 -5.50 10.02 -2.44
CA GLY A 44 -4.47 9.88 -1.40
C GLY A 44 -4.27 8.45 -0.91
N SER A 45 -5.30 7.61 -0.93
CA SER A 45 -5.23 6.19 -0.50
C SER A 45 -4.83 5.21 -1.59
N ALA A 46 -4.62 5.66 -2.84
CA ALA A 46 -4.37 4.79 -3.98
C ALA A 46 -3.15 3.86 -3.82
N SER A 47 -2.13 4.28 -3.08
CA SER A 47 -0.99 3.42 -2.76
C SER A 47 -1.36 2.32 -1.75
N GLY A 48 -2.30 2.59 -0.84
CA GLY A 48 -2.86 1.59 0.07
C GLY A 48 -3.58 0.49 -0.69
N ASP A 49 -4.41 0.85 -1.69
CA ASP A 49 -5.07 -0.10 -2.58
C ASP A 49 -4.05 -1.01 -3.30
N GLN A 50 -2.96 -0.41 -3.80
CA GLN A 50 -1.89 -1.16 -4.47
C GLN A 50 -1.15 -2.11 -3.51
N VAL A 51 -0.91 -1.69 -2.26
CA VAL A 51 -0.32 -2.56 -1.22
C VAL A 51 -1.24 -3.74 -0.93
N THR A 52 -2.52 -3.48 -0.67
CA THR A 52 -3.52 -4.51 -0.39
C THR A 52 -3.62 -5.52 -1.54
N ALA A 53 -3.70 -5.03 -2.78
CA ALA A 53 -3.71 -5.90 -3.95
C ALA A 53 -2.41 -6.72 -4.10
N THR A 54 -1.26 -6.16 -3.74
CA THR A 54 0.01 -6.89 -3.80
C THR A 54 0.05 -8.02 -2.77
N LEU A 55 -0.47 -7.77 -1.56
CA LEU A 55 -0.60 -8.82 -0.54
C LEU A 55 -1.55 -9.92 -1.02
N GLY A 56 -2.68 -9.56 -1.64
CA GLY A 56 -3.61 -10.51 -2.25
C GLY A 56 -2.96 -11.32 -3.39
N ILE A 57 -2.16 -10.69 -4.25
CA ILE A 57 -1.41 -11.39 -5.31
C ILE A 57 -0.49 -12.46 -4.73
N TRP A 58 0.20 -12.17 -3.63
CA TRP A 58 1.06 -13.14 -2.98
C TRP A 58 0.29 -14.21 -2.21
N ALA A 59 -0.88 -13.90 -1.67
CA ALA A 59 -1.72 -14.87 -0.98
C ALA A 59 -2.38 -15.85 -1.95
N GLU A 60 -2.92 -15.33 -3.05
CA GLU A 60 -3.73 -16.11 -4.00
C GLU A 60 -2.94 -16.66 -5.20
N GLY A 61 -1.72 -16.19 -5.40
CA GLY A 61 -0.89 -16.61 -6.54
C GLY A 61 -1.43 -16.15 -7.90
N VAL A 62 -2.14 -15.04 -7.96
CA VAL A 62 -2.74 -14.51 -9.18
C VAL A 62 -2.46 -13.03 -9.36
N ILE A 63 -1.86 -12.66 -10.50
CA ILE A 63 -1.77 -11.25 -10.92
C ILE A 63 -3.05 -10.91 -11.69
N PRO A 64 -3.84 -9.92 -11.24
CA PRO A 64 -5.01 -9.45 -11.97
C PRO A 64 -4.60 -8.89 -13.34
N GLY A 65 -5.25 -9.36 -14.40
CA GLY A 65 -5.10 -8.82 -15.74
C GLY A 65 -5.85 -7.50 -15.90
N ILE A 66 -5.53 -6.72 -16.92
CA ILE A 66 -6.23 -5.47 -17.25
C ILE A 66 -7.42 -5.84 -18.14
N THR A 67 -8.46 -6.45 -17.55
CA THR A 67 -9.59 -7.05 -18.29
C THR A 67 -10.58 -6.01 -18.83
N THR A 68 -10.44 -4.76 -18.46
CA THR A 68 -11.35 -3.65 -18.87
C THR A 68 -10.97 -3.04 -20.22
N ILE A 69 -9.90 -3.52 -20.84
CA ILE A 69 -9.46 -3.07 -22.17
C ILE A 69 -9.24 -4.28 -23.09
N ASN A 70 -9.39 -4.05 -24.41
CA ASN A 70 -9.16 -5.07 -25.42
C ASN A 70 -7.73 -5.10 -25.94
N ALA A 71 -7.00 -3.99 -25.82
CA ALA A 71 -5.60 -3.86 -26.24
C ALA A 71 -4.91 -2.77 -25.44
N LEU A 72 -3.58 -2.89 -25.31
CA LEU A 72 -2.74 -1.79 -24.82
C LEU A 72 -2.64 -0.69 -25.88
N ALA A 73 -2.60 0.56 -25.44
CA ALA A 73 -2.36 1.68 -26.33
C ALA A 73 -0.98 1.54 -27.02
N ASP A 74 -0.86 2.03 -28.27
CA ASP A 74 0.34 1.86 -29.09
C ASP A 74 1.56 2.59 -28.52
N ASP A 75 1.33 3.65 -27.75
CA ASP A 75 2.37 4.48 -27.13
C ASP A 75 2.85 3.97 -25.76
N VAL A 76 2.38 2.81 -25.31
CA VAL A 76 2.88 2.12 -24.10
C VAL A 76 4.19 1.42 -24.43
N CYS A 77 5.25 1.76 -23.70
CA CYS A 77 6.52 1.03 -23.79
C CYS A 77 6.33 -0.39 -23.22
N ARG A 78 6.69 -1.39 -24.04
CA ARG A 78 6.51 -2.82 -23.68
C ARG A 78 7.84 -3.55 -23.44
N ASP A 79 8.96 -2.87 -23.71
CA ASP A 79 10.27 -3.46 -23.56
C ASP A 79 10.53 -3.84 -22.10
N ASN A 80 10.99 -5.06 -21.88
CA ASN A 80 11.26 -5.61 -20.55
C ASN A 80 10.06 -5.69 -19.59
N LEU A 81 8.84 -5.39 -20.06
CA LEU A 81 7.62 -5.40 -19.28
C LEU A 81 6.65 -6.48 -19.79
N SER A 82 5.89 -7.04 -18.88
CA SER A 82 4.84 -8.03 -19.18
C SER A 82 3.50 -7.51 -18.67
N PHE A 83 2.69 -6.98 -19.59
CA PHE A 83 1.30 -6.62 -19.33
C PHE A 83 0.40 -7.80 -19.68
N THR A 84 -0.57 -8.08 -18.83
CA THR A 84 -1.55 -9.14 -19.09
C THR A 84 -2.96 -8.54 -19.14
N LEU A 85 -3.74 -8.92 -20.17
CA LEU A 85 -5.16 -8.57 -20.28
C LEU A 85 -6.06 -9.64 -19.63
N GLN A 86 -5.51 -10.80 -19.30
CA GLN A 86 -6.15 -11.89 -18.58
C GLN A 86 -5.45 -12.11 -17.24
N HIS A 87 -6.17 -12.64 -16.25
CA HIS A 87 -5.57 -13.03 -14.99
C HIS A 87 -4.46 -14.05 -15.22
N ARG A 88 -3.34 -13.90 -14.51
CA ARG A 88 -2.18 -14.74 -14.67
C ARG A 88 -1.80 -15.41 -13.35
N ALA A 89 -1.81 -16.74 -13.33
CA ALA A 89 -1.27 -17.50 -12.21
C ALA A 89 0.24 -17.30 -12.11
N ILE A 90 0.75 -17.19 -10.90
CA ILE A 90 2.17 -17.11 -10.57
C ILE A 90 2.49 -18.04 -9.41
N ASP A 91 3.76 -18.35 -9.24
CA ASP A 91 4.28 -18.94 -8.01
C ASP A 91 4.65 -17.80 -7.04
N PRO A 92 3.90 -17.57 -5.94
CA PRO A 92 4.21 -16.52 -4.99
C PRO A 92 5.60 -16.66 -4.35
N SER A 93 6.10 -17.89 -4.21
CA SER A 93 7.41 -18.17 -3.60
C SER A 93 8.57 -17.71 -4.48
N ALA A 94 8.37 -17.62 -5.79
CA ALA A 94 9.33 -17.11 -6.76
C ALA A 94 9.37 -15.58 -6.81
N GLN A 95 8.42 -14.90 -6.17
CA GLN A 95 8.33 -13.43 -6.15
C GLN A 95 9.00 -12.88 -4.87
N GLY A 96 10.18 -12.28 -5.01
CA GLY A 96 10.91 -11.73 -3.86
C GLY A 96 10.39 -10.37 -3.39
N TYR A 97 9.92 -9.54 -4.33
CA TYR A 97 9.50 -8.16 -4.05
C TYR A 97 8.54 -7.63 -5.10
N ALA A 98 7.86 -6.55 -4.77
CA ALA A 98 7.06 -5.76 -5.69
C ALA A 98 7.38 -4.27 -5.53
N ILE A 99 7.27 -3.51 -6.62
CA ILE A 99 7.36 -2.06 -6.58
C ILE A 99 5.95 -1.48 -6.68
N ILE A 100 5.65 -0.58 -5.76
CA ILE A 100 4.49 0.28 -5.80
C ILE A 100 4.93 1.61 -6.38
N ASN A 101 4.32 2.03 -7.47
CA ASN A 101 4.61 3.32 -8.08
C ASN A 101 3.40 4.23 -7.98
N SER A 102 3.60 5.44 -7.51
CA SER A 102 2.55 6.43 -7.34
C SER A 102 2.97 7.79 -7.87
N LYS A 103 2.02 8.47 -8.49
CA LYS A 103 2.21 9.82 -9.03
C LYS A 103 1.11 10.73 -8.51
N GLY A 104 1.48 11.89 -8.03
CA GLY A 104 0.57 12.91 -7.54
C GLY A 104 0.48 14.11 -8.50
N PHE A 105 -0.53 14.93 -8.31
CA PHE A 105 -0.67 16.19 -9.02
C PHE A 105 0.54 17.11 -8.74
N GLY A 106 0.90 17.91 -9.72
CA GLY A 106 2.05 18.81 -9.60
C GLY A 106 3.41 18.15 -9.80
N GLY A 107 3.45 16.92 -10.34
CA GLY A 107 4.72 16.24 -10.69
C GLY A 107 5.36 15.47 -9.53
N ASN A 108 4.66 15.30 -8.41
CA ASN A 108 5.14 14.47 -7.31
C ASN A 108 5.13 13.00 -7.72
N ASN A 109 6.24 12.30 -7.47
CA ASN A 109 6.37 10.88 -7.74
C ASN A 109 6.96 10.19 -6.51
N ALA A 110 6.43 9.02 -6.19
CA ALA A 110 6.95 8.17 -5.12
C ALA A 110 6.92 6.71 -5.56
N SER A 111 7.95 5.97 -5.20
CA SER A 111 7.98 4.53 -5.36
C SER A 111 8.41 3.88 -4.07
N ALA A 112 7.82 2.75 -3.74
CA ALA A 112 8.17 1.95 -2.59
C ALA A 112 8.38 0.50 -3.01
N THR A 113 9.33 -0.17 -2.38
CA THR A 113 9.54 -1.61 -2.55
C THR A 113 8.93 -2.35 -1.38
N LEU A 114 8.08 -3.32 -1.68
CA LEU A 114 7.55 -4.28 -0.72
C LEU A 114 8.30 -5.59 -0.87
N LEU A 115 8.74 -6.14 0.25
CA LEU A 115 9.27 -7.50 0.29
C LEU A 115 8.13 -8.51 0.41
N SER A 116 8.22 -9.61 -0.33
CA SER A 116 7.24 -10.68 -0.20
C SER A 116 7.30 -11.33 1.18
N PRO A 117 6.21 -11.99 1.64
CA PRO A 117 6.23 -12.74 2.89
C PRO A 117 7.39 -13.74 2.97
N THR A 118 7.67 -14.45 1.87
CA THR A 118 8.78 -15.42 1.79
C THR A 118 10.15 -14.75 1.92
N ALA A 119 10.36 -13.61 1.25
CA ALA A 119 11.61 -12.87 1.36
C ALA A 119 11.79 -12.30 2.78
N THR A 120 10.73 -11.72 3.34
CA THR A 120 10.72 -11.17 4.70
C THR A 120 11.02 -12.25 5.73
N ALA A 121 10.38 -13.43 5.62
CA ALA A 121 10.62 -14.56 6.50
C ALA A 121 12.09 -14.99 6.49
N LYS A 122 12.69 -15.15 5.30
CA LYS A 122 14.10 -15.49 5.16
C LYS A 122 15.03 -14.46 5.81
N MET A 123 14.74 -13.17 5.62
CA MET A 123 15.55 -12.09 6.20
C MET A 123 15.42 -12.05 7.73
N LEU A 124 14.22 -12.21 8.27
CA LEU A 124 13.99 -12.23 9.72
C LEU A 124 14.61 -13.47 10.37
N GLN A 125 14.49 -14.63 9.72
CA GLN A 125 15.13 -15.85 10.21
C GLN A 125 16.66 -15.75 10.19
N ALA A 126 17.23 -15.16 9.14
CA ALA A 126 18.68 -14.90 9.09
C ALA A 126 19.14 -13.94 10.17
N ARG A 127 18.34 -12.92 10.49
CA ARG A 127 18.66 -11.90 11.50
C ARG A 127 18.52 -12.40 12.93
N HIS A 128 17.47 -13.15 13.24
CA HIS A 128 17.07 -13.52 14.60
C HIS A 128 17.37 -14.99 14.95
N GLY A 129 17.71 -15.80 13.94
CA GLY A 129 17.96 -17.24 14.10
C GLY A 129 16.67 -18.08 14.04
N SER A 130 16.85 -19.36 13.72
CA SER A 130 15.74 -20.29 13.50
C SER A 130 14.90 -20.52 14.75
N ARG A 131 15.49 -20.49 15.96
CA ARG A 131 14.76 -20.69 17.21
C ARG A 131 13.76 -19.56 17.47
N ALA A 132 14.21 -18.30 17.37
CA ALA A 132 13.34 -17.14 17.57
C ALA A 132 12.22 -17.09 16.50
N TRP A 133 12.53 -17.53 15.28
CA TRP A 133 11.56 -17.65 14.22
C TRP A 133 10.47 -18.70 14.56
N GLN A 134 10.87 -19.90 14.98
CA GLN A 134 9.93 -20.95 15.38
C GLN A 134 9.05 -20.54 16.57
N ASP A 135 9.63 -19.89 17.58
CA ASP A 135 8.90 -19.36 18.73
C ASP A 135 7.87 -18.31 18.30
N TRP A 136 8.19 -17.50 17.29
CA TRP A 136 7.25 -16.55 16.70
C TRP A 136 6.15 -17.25 15.91
N GLU A 137 6.46 -18.21 15.05
CA GLU A 137 5.49 -18.98 14.27
C GLU A 137 4.45 -19.62 15.19
N GLN A 138 4.89 -20.28 16.26
CA GLN A 138 4.01 -20.89 17.24
C GLN A 138 3.04 -19.89 17.88
N ARG A 139 3.52 -18.72 18.26
CA ARG A 139 2.65 -17.68 18.82
C ARG A 139 1.70 -17.08 17.78
N ASN A 140 2.14 -17.01 16.54
CA ASN A 140 1.35 -16.44 15.46
C ASN A 140 0.20 -17.34 15.00
N GLU A 141 0.22 -18.65 15.32
CA GLU A 141 -0.87 -19.58 14.98
C GLU A 141 -2.24 -19.12 15.53
N ALA A 142 -2.26 -18.61 16.75
CA ALA A 142 -3.49 -18.10 17.35
C ALA A 142 -4.03 -16.86 16.60
N VAL A 143 -3.15 -15.97 16.15
CA VAL A 143 -3.52 -14.80 15.36
C VAL A 143 -4.09 -15.21 14.01
N LEU A 144 -3.45 -16.17 13.33
CA LEU A 144 -3.94 -16.70 12.06
C LEU A 144 -5.27 -17.44 12.20
N ALA A 145 -5.50 -18.13 13.32
CA ALA A 145 -6.78 -18.77 13.60
C ALA A 145 -7.91 -17.73 13.73
N THR A 146 -7.69 -16.67 14.51
CA THR A 146 -8.66 -15.58 14.68
C THR A 146 -8.91 -14.85 13.34
N GLN A 147 -7.87 -14.64 12.53
CA GLN A 147 -8.02 -14.03 11.21
C GLN A 147 -8.92 -14.90 10.31
N ARG A 148 -8.68 -16.20 10.25
CA ARG A 148 -9.51 -17.13 9.46
C ARG A 148 -10.96 -17.14 9.92
N GLU A 149 -11.21 -17.16 11.22
CA GLU A 149 -12.55 -17.10 11.77
C GLU A 149 -13.28 -15.81 11.37
N TYR A 150 -12.57 -14.65 11.43
CA TYR A 150 -13.13 -13.38 10.97
C TYR A 150 -13.43 -13.39 9.46
N ASP A 151 -12.54 -13.93 8.64
CA ASP A 151 -12.73 -14.01 7.19
C ASP A 151 -13.92 -14.92 6.84
N ASP A 152 -14.03 -16.08 7.50
CA ASP A 152 -15.17 -17.00 7.33
C ASP A 152 -16.49 -16.35 7.74
N ASP A 153 -16.50 -15.58 8.81
CA ASP A 153 -17.65 -14.83 9.26
C ASP A 153 -18.02 -13.69 8.29
N ALA A 154 -17.03 -13.01 7.75
CA ALA A 154 -17.24 -11.96 6.75
C ALA A 154 -17.82 -12.53 5.46
N ILE A 155 -17.27 -13.65 4.97
CA ILE A 155 -17.77 -14.36 3.77
C ILE A 155 -19.21 -14.81 3.98
N ALA A 156 -19.54 -15.30 5.17
CA ALA A 156 -20.88 -15.74 5.53
C ALA A 156 -21.86 -14.60 5.86
N GLY A 157 -21.42 -13.36 5.82
CA GLY A 157 -22.24 -12.18 6.15
C GLY A 157 -22.59 -12.06 7.63
N ARG A 158 -21.82 -12.69 8.52
CA ARG A 158 -22.05 -12.65 9.98
C ARG A 158 -21.34 -11.49 10.67
N VAL A 159 -20.38 -10.86 10.03
CA VAL A 159 -19.68 -9.69 10.57
C VAL A 159 -20.57 -8.47 10.46
N ALA A 160 -20.97 -7.90 11.59
CA ALA A 160 -21.65 -6.62 11.63
C ALA A 160 -20.61 -5.49 11.63
N PRO A 161 -20.73 -4.47 10.76
CA PRO A 161 -19.86 -3.30 10.82
C PRO A 161 -19.97 -2.63 12.18
N THR A 162 -18.83 -2.40 12.85
CA THR A 162 -18.81 -1.61 14.07
C THR A 162 -18.87 -0.14 13.70
N TYR A 163 -20.08 0.42 13.64
CA TYR A 163 -20.28 1.83 13.42
C TYR A 163 -20.57 2.53 14.75
N ARG A 164 -19.73 3.47 15.14
CA ARG A 164 -19.89 4.23 16.38
C ARG A 164 -20.29 5.65 16.03
N PHE A 165 -21.58 5.91 16.00
CA PHE A 165 -22.11 7.26 15.90
C PHE A 165 -21.77 8.04 17.18
N ASP A 166 -21.37 9.29 17.01
CA ASP A 166 -21.07 10.24 18.09
C ASP A 166 -20.01 9.77 19.10
N PHE A 167 -19.26 8.71 18.78
CA PHE A 167 -18.15 8.27 19.61
C PHE A 167 -16.88 9.05 19.23
N GLY A 168 -16.37 9.81 20.19
CA GLY A 168 -15.18 10.65 19.97
C GLY A 168 -15.43 11.85 19.05
N VAL A 169 -16.68 12.18 18.77
CA VAL A 169 -17.05 13.41 18.06
C VAL A 169 -16.93 14.57 19.05
N LEU A 170 -16.12 15.57 18.70
CA LEU A 170 -15.97 16.78 19.47
C LEU A 170 -17.12 17.73 19.11
N GLY A 171 -17.85 18.20 20.10
CA GLY A 171 -18.83 19.29 19.95
C GLY A 171 -18.16 20.66 19.97
N ASP A 172 -18.91 21.70 19.68
CA ASP A 172 -18.42 23.08 19.62
C ASP A 172 -17.82 23.57 20.96
N THR A 173 -18.21 22.94 22.07
CA THR A 173 -17.71 23.29 23.43
C THR A 173 -16.50 22.47 23.85
N ASP A 174 -16.18 21.41 23.13
CA ASP A 174 -15.10 20.48 23.49
C ASP A 174 -13.74 20.96 23.02
N VAL A 175 -13.72 21.94 22.11
CA VAL A 175 -12.50 22.60 21.66
C VAL A 175 -12.52 24.04 22.14
N GLN A 176 -11.62 24.36 23.05
CA GLN A 176 -11.45 25.72 23.58
C GLN A 176 -9.99 26.14 23.44
N HIS A 177 -9.74 27.37 23.13
CA HIS A 177 -8.39 27.90 23.01
C HIS A 177 -8.23 29.27 23.63
N THR A 178 -7.07 29.51 24.16
CA THR A 178 -6.57 30.80 24.62
C THR A 178 -5.26 31.11 23.91
N ALA A 179 -4.62 32.22 24.21
CA ALA A 179 -3.29 32.51 23.70
C ALA A 179 -2.21 31.53 24.27
N GLN A 180 -2.49 30.89 25.40
CA GLN A 180 -1.54 30.09 26.15
C GLN A 180 -1.85 28.57 26.12
N SER A 181 -3.10 28.20 25.88
CA SER A 181 -3.51 26.78 25.92
C SER A 181 -4.62 26.48 24.95
N MET A 182 -4.69 25.19 24.56
CA MET A 182 -5.81 24.59 23.83
C MET A 182 -6.33 23.41 24.64
N ARG A 183 -7.64 23.36 24.87
CA ARG A 183 -8.32 22.21 25.45
C ARG A 183 -9.11 21.47 24.37
N VAL A 184 -8.90 20.17 24.28
CA VAL A 184 -9.62 19.27 23.36
C VAL A 184 -10.21 18.13 24.18
N GLY A 185 -11.50 18.20 24.49
CA GLY A 185 -12.15 17.28 25.41
C GLY A 185 -11.49 17.36 26.79
N GLU A 186 -10.90 16.24 27.24
CA GLU A 186 -10.17 16.15 28.52
C GLU A 186 -8.69 16.52 28.42
N TYR A 187 -8.17 16.73 27.23
CA TYR A 187 -6.76 17.05 27.01
C TYR A 187 -6.52 18.55 27.03
N GLU A 188 -5.54 18.97 27.82
CA GLU A 188 -5.03 20.33 27.81
C GLU A 188 -3.65 20.37 27.18
N ILE A 189 -3.46 21.24 26.20
CA ILE A 189 -2.23 21.41 25.43
C ILE A 189 -1.71 22.80 25.72
N ASP A 190 -0.53 22.87 26.32
CA ASP A 190 0.16 24.13 26.56
C ASP A 190 0.72 24.68 25.24
N LEU A 191 0.36 25.93 24.92
CA LEU A 191 0.84 26.65 23.74
C LEU A 191 1.98 27.62 24.08
N ASP A 192 2.22 27.87 25.39
CA ASP A 192 3.33 28.69 25.85
C ASP A 192 4.64 27.86 25.86
N LEU A 193 5.07 27.51 24.69
CA LEU A 193 6.30 26.73 24.48
C LEU A 193 7.51 27.67 24.62
N ALA A 194 8.54 27.20 25.31
CA ALA A 194 9.81 27.90 25.39
C ALA A 194 10.31 28.24 23.98
N ASN A 195 10.44 29.51 23.68
CA ASN A 195 10.98 29.94 22.39
C ASN A 195 12.51 29.78 22.39
N PRO A 196 13.08 28.83 21.60
CA PRO A 196 14.52 28.65 21.53
C PRO A 196 15.27 29.81 20.88
N TYR A 197 14.51 30.78 20.31
CA TYR A 197 15.04 31.95 19.61
C TYR A 197 14.58 33.24 20.30
N SER A 198 14.43 33.24 21.64
CA SER A 198 14.01 34.36 22.40
C SER A 198 14.93 35.58 22.25
N ASP A 199 16.19 35.37 21.94
CA ASP A 199 17.20 36.38 21.61
C ASP A 199 16.95 37.11 20.27
N MET A 200 16.11 36.53 19.40
CA MET A 200 15.71 37.09 18.11
C MET A 200 14.38 37.84 18.17
N CYS A 201 13.71 37.83 19.30
CA CYS A 201 12.44 38.55 19.53
C CYS A 201 12.78 39.91 20.14
N SER A 202 12.82 40.95 19.32
CA SER A 202 12.93 42.37 19.75
C SER A 202 11.62 43.09 19.56
#